data_198c527630a1d92014c2168ee82abd0f
#
_entry.id   198c527630a1d92014c2168ee82abd0f
#
_cell.length_a   1.000
_cell.length_b   1.000
_cell.length_c   1.000
_cell.angle_alpha   90.00
_cell.angle_beta   90.00
_cell.angle_gamma   90.00
#
_symmetry.space_group_name_H-M   'P 1'
#
loop_
_entity.id
_entity.type
_entity.pdbx_description
1 polymer ?
#
loop_
_entity_poly.entity_id
_entity_poly.type
_entity_poly.pdbx_seq_one_letter_code
_entity_poly.pdbx_strand_id
1 'polypeptide(L)' 'MGNIEFVFGVVKVYFPLKGYGFITRDKGREIFFHRKDVGDEVWALEGARVRFLIEKTGDGFKAIDVKKIG' A
#
# COMPACT_ATOMS: atom_id res chain seq x y z
N MET A 1 2.01 -16.05 20.24
CA MET A 1 2.09 -14.80 19.52
C MET A 1 2.34 -14.99 18.06
N GLY A 2 1.56 -14.38 17.23
CA GLY A 2 1.76 -14.45 15.80
C GLY A 2 2.90 -13.56 15.34
N ASN A 3 3.49 -13.90 14.24
CA ASN A 3 4.46 -13.06 13.57
C ASN A 3 3.75 -12.09 12.66
N ILE A 4 4.26 -10.87 12.57
CA ILE A 4 3.76 -9.90 11.61
C ILE A 4 4.49 -10.16 10.30
N GLU A 5 3.73 -10.45 9.26
CA GLU A 5 4.31 -10.69 7.94
C GLU A 5 3.94 -9.56 7.02
N PHE A 6 4.94 -8.82 6.57
CA PHE A 6 4.71 -7.76 5.61
C PHE A 6 4.55 -8.32 4.20
N VAL A 7 3.73 -7.65 3.43
CA VAL A 7 3.56 -7.93 2.01
C VAL A 7 4.33 -6.85 1.25
N PHE A 8 4.86 -7.21 0.08
CA PHE A 8 5.71 -6.31 -0.69
C PHE A 8 5.10 -6.05 -2.06
N GLY A 9 5.36 -4.86 -2.56
CA GLY A 9 4.90 -4.49 -3.88
C GLY A 9 5.48 -3.18 -4.34
N VAL A 10 4.96 -2.69 -5.46
CA VAL A 10 5.37 -1.41 -6.05
C VAL A 10 4.12 -0.57 -6.24
N VAL A 11 4.19 0.69 -5.86
CA VAL A 11 3.06 1.59 -6.06
C VAL A 11 2.89 1.82 -7.55
N LYS A 12 1.75 1.40 -8.08
CA LYS A 12 1.45 1.52 -9.49
C LYS A 12 1.00 2.93 -9.84
N VAL A 13 0.11 3.47 -9.02
CA VAL A 13 -0.46 4.79 -9.28
C VAL A 13 -0.92 5.38 -7.96
N TYR A 14 -0.84 6.70 -7.86
CA TYR A 14 -1.36 7.44 -6.73
C TYR A 14 -2.04 8.70 -7.26
N PHE A 15 -3.25 8.96 -6.77
CA PHE A 15 -4.04 10.12 -7.15
C PHE A 15 -4.01 11.14 -6.02
N PRO A 16 -3.12 12.13 -6.09
CA PRO A 16 -2.90 13.04 -4.95
C PRO A 16 -4.16 13.81 -4.55
N LEU A 17 -4.94 14.25 -5.51
CA LEU A 17 -6.13 15.04 -5.21
C LEU A 17 -7.23 14.19 -4.58
N LYS A 18 -7.22 12.90 -4.84
CA LYS A 18 -8.21 12.00 -4.29
C LYS A 18 -7.72 11.31 -3.03
N GLY A 19 -6.42 11.23 -2.84
CA GLY A 19 -5.83 10.68 -1.64
C GLY A 19 -5.83 9.16 -1.57
N TYR A 20 -5.77 8.46 -2.71
CA TYR A 20 -5.66 7.01 -2.73
C TYR A 20 -4.85 6.55 -3.94
N GLY A 21 -4.53 5.27 -3.94
CA GLY A 21 -3.80 4.68 -5.05
C GLY A 21 -3.87 3.17 -5.00
N PHE A 22 -3.04 2.56 -5.84
CA PHE A 22 -2.99 1.10 -5.94
C PHE A 22 -1.55 0.62 -5.95
N ILE A 23 -1.33 -0.52 -5.30
CA ILE A 23 -0.04 -1.18 -5.23
C ILE A 23 -0.13 -2.48 -6.01
N THR A 24 0.84 -2.73 -6.90
CA THR A 24 0.98 -4.02 -7.56
C THR A 24 1.77 -4.90 -6.62
N ARG A 25 1.14 -5.94 -6.09
CA ARG A 25 1.82 -6.84 -5.16
C ARG A 25 2.78 -7.74 -5.90
N ASP A 26 3.85 -8.13 -5.21
CA ASP A 26 4.81 -9.09 -5.78
C ASP A 26 4.13 -10.40 -6.15
N LYS A 27 3.19 -10.81 -5.31
CA LYS A 27 2.40 -12.01 -5.56
C LYS A 27 0.94 -11.67 -5.33
N GLY A 28 0.14 -11.73 -6.37
CA GLY A 28 -1.28 -11.49 -6.25
C GLY A 28 -1.71 -10.25 -7.01
N ARG A 29 -2.92 -9.82 -6.69
CA ARG A 29 -3.56 -8.73 -7.42
C ARG A 29 -3.17 -7.39 -6.83
N GLU A 30 -3.51 -6.34 -7.57
CA GLU A 30 -3.37 -4.98 -7.08
C GLU A 30 -4.21 -4.80 -5.84
N ILE A 31 -3.73 -3.94 -4.95
CA ILE A 31 -4.44 -3.65 -3.72
C ILE A 31 -4.54 -2.14 -3.54
N PHE A 32 -5.70 -1.71 -3.07
CA PHE A 32 -6.01 -0.32 -2.79
C PHE A 32 -5.29 0.15 -1.53
N PHE A 33 -4.88 1.41 -1.51
CA PHE A 33 -4.43 2.05 -0.26
C PHE A 33 -4.91 3.49 -0.22
N HIS A 34 -5.10 3.99 1.00
CA HIS A 34 -5.49 5.38 1.23
C HIS A 34 -4.29 6.12 1.82
N ARG A 35 -4.18 7.41 1.53
CA ARG A 35 -3.05 8.18 2.03
C ARG A 35 -2.92 8.17 3.55
N LYS A 36 -4.02 7.98 4.27
CA LYS A 36 -3.99 7.86 5.73
C LYS A 36 -3.13 6.70 6.22
N ASP A 37 -2.98 5.69 5.38
CA ASP A 37 -2.26 4.48 5.73
C ASP A 37 -0.81 4.52 5.27
N VAL A 38 -0.34 5.66 4.84
CA VAL A 38 1.02 5.86 4.34
C VAL A 38 1.68 6.94 5.19
N GLY A 39 2.99 6.88 5.29
CA GLY A 39 3.74 7.88 6.03
C GLY A 39 3.92 9.17 5.24
N ASP A 40 4.95 9.92 5.62
CA ASP A 40 5.13 11.29 5.17
C ASP A 40 5.53 11.47 3.72
N GLU A 41 5.89 10.39 3.03
CA GLU A 41 6.42 10.49 1.66
C GLU A 41 5.37 10.17 0.62
N VAL A 42 4.12 10.41 0.93
CA VAL A 42 3.02 10.07 0.05
C VAL A 42 3.14 10.71 -1.33
N TRP A 43 3.74 11.89 -1.41
CA TRP A 43 3.90 12.63 -2.65
C TRP A 43 4.89 11.99 -3.63
N ALA A 44 5.70 11.06 -3.17
CA ALA A 44 6.75 10.46 -4.00
C ALA A 44 6.57 8.95 -4.13
N LEU A 45 5.33 8.47 -4.06
CA LEU A 45 5.09 7.04 -3.97
C LEU A 45 5.07 6.30 -5.29
N GLU A 46 4.65 6.92 -6.38
CA GLU A 46 4.53 6.17 -7.64
C GLU A 46 5.86 5.56 -8.04
N GLY A 47 5.84 4.28 -8.34
CA GLY A 47 7.02 3.54 -8.69
C GLY A 47 7.85 3.08 -7.51
N ALA A 48 7.47 3.46 -6.29
CA ALA A 48 8.24 3.13 -5.10
C ALA A 48 8.00 1.70 -4.66
N ARG A 49 9.06 1.06 -4.20
CA ARG A 49 8.96 -0.24 -3.56
C ARG A 49 8.48 -0.03 -2.13
N VAL A 50 7.45 -0.76 -1.73
CA VAL A 50 6.83 -0.59 -0.42
C VAL A 50 6.60 -1.92 0.26
N ARG A 51 6.48 -1.86 1.58
CA ARG A 51 5.96 -2.96 2.38
C ARG A 51 4.69 -2.49 3.07
N PHE A 52 3.81 -3.42 3.35
CA PHE A 52 2.54 -3.06 3.96
C PHE A 52 1.89 -4.29 4.58
N LEU A 53 0.83 -4.05 5.32
CA LEU A 53 -0.03 -5.11 5.84
C LEU A 53 -1.35 -5.05 5.09
N ILE A 54 -2.08 -6.15 5.11
CA ILE A 54 -3.38 -6.21 4.45
C ILE A 54 -4.47 -6.25 5.52
N GLU A 55 -5.46 -5.39 5.34
CA GLU A 55 -6.62 -5.34 6.22
C GLU A 55 -7.87 -5.64 5.41
N LYS A 56 -8.71 -6.51 5.94
CA LYS A 56 -9.97 -6.80 5.29
C LYS A 56 -10.97 -5.66 5.55
N THR A 57 -11.64 -5.25 4.48
CA THR A 57 -12.69 -4.24 4.57
C THR A 57 -14.03 -4.89 4.24
N GLY A 58 -15.10 -4.13 4.29
CA GLY A 58 -16.42 -4.67 3.97
C GLY A 58 -16.50 -5.24 2.57
N ASP A 59 -15.84 -4.58 1.61
CA ASP A 59 -15.94 -4.96 0.20
C ASP A 59 -14.72 -5.67 -0.34
N GLY A 60 -13.69 -5.87 0.48
CA GLY A 60 -12.46 -6.48 -0.02
C GLY A 60 -11.31 -6.25 0.92
N PHE A 61 -10.19 -5.78 0.38
CA PHE A 61 -8.95 -5.62 1.14
C PHE A 61 -8.32 -4.29 0.83
N LYS A 62 -7.56 -3.78 1.81
CA LYS A 62 -6.75 -2.59 1.58
C LYS A 62 -5.39 -2.76 2.24
N ALA A 63 -4.41 -2.02 1.74
CA ALA A 63 -3.09 -1.99 2.33
C ALA A 63 -3.08 -0.95 3.44
N ILE A 64 -2.47 -1.32 4.56
CA ILE A 64 -2.30 -0.42 5.71
C ILE A 64 -0.83 -0.43 6.10
N ASP A 65 -0.44 0.56 6.89
CA ASP A 65 0.95 0.69 7.36
C ASP A 65 1.94 0.60 6.20
N VAL A 66 1.65 1.34 5.14
CA VAL A 66 2.46 1.32 3.92
C VAL A 66 3.72 2.14 4.15
N LYS A 67 4.87 1.55 3.87
CA LYS A 67 6.16 2.22 3.99
C LYS A 67 7.03 1.96 2.79
N LYS A 68 7.71 3.00 2.36
CA LYS A 68 8.69 2.92 1.28
C LYS A 68 9.95 2.24 1.80
N ILE A 69 10.48 1.31 1.02
CA ILE A 69 11.66 0.53 1.44
C ILE A 69 12.78 0.54 0.41
N GLY A 70 12.66 1.28 -0.64
CA GLY A 70 13.70 1.23 -1.66
C GLY A 70 14.23 2.55 -2.10
#